data_66fa14df63fc1e58a1b2d14d08cbc97e
#
_entry.id   66fa14df63fc1e58a1b2d14d08cbc97e
#
_cell.length_a   1.000
_cell.length_b   1.000
_cell.length_c   1.000
_cell.angle_alpha   90.00
_cell.angle_beta   90.00
_cell.angle_gamma   90.00
#
_symmetry.space_group_name_H-M   'P 1'
#
loop_
_entity.id
_entity.type
_entity.pdbx_description
1 polymer ?
#
loop_
_entity_poly.entity_id
_entity_poly.type
_entity_poly.pdbx_seq_one_letter_code
_entity_poly.pdbx_strand_id
1 'polypeptide(L)'
;YFEGVAKPDFKPKLQTFFKRIESYIPWIQGYQLTIKSHNTFPHSSGIASSASAMASLAMCLMDLEQKLVSDMEPEFFHQKASFLARLGSGSAARSVQGPVTLWGVNKIQNRSSNLYAIPFGPDLHPVFSTYQDTILLVDKGTKAVSSSQGHQLMHQHPFASQRFLQAGANLEALVQIMKAGDLEAFIKV
;
A
#
# COMPACT_ATOMS: atom_id res chain seq x y z
N TYR A 1 -12.65 -16.82 1.47
CA TYR A 1 -13.80 -16.43 2.27
C TYR A 1 -13.61 -14.99 2.75
N PHE A 2 -14.68 -14.22 2.74
CA PHE A 2 -14.71 -12.88 3.29
C PHE A 2 -15.89 -12.78 4.26
N GLU A 3 -15.65 -12.28 5.47
CA GLU A 3 -16.65 -12.24 6.56
C GLU A 3 -17.32 -13.62 6.81
N GLY A 4 -16.54 -14.69 6.73
CA GLY A 4 -17.01 -16.07 6.90
C GLY A 4 -17.77 -16.69 5.71
N VAL A 5 -18.08 -15.90 4.68
CA VAL A 5 -18.85 -16.32 3.49
C VAL A 5 -17.94 -16.53 2.29
N ALA A 6 -18.24 -17.54 1.47
CA ALA A 6 -17.52 -17.73 0.20
C ALA A 6 -17.74 -16.52 -0.73
N LYS A 7 -16.65 -15.96 -1.25
CA LYS A 7 -16.65 -14.81 -2.15
C LYS A 7 -15.95 -15.12 -3.48
N PRO A 8 -16.63 -15.84 -4.37
CA PRO A 8 -16.07 -16.22 -5.69
C PRO A 8 -15.66 -15.01 -6.53
N ASP A 9 -16.33 -13.86 -6.39
CA ASP A 9 -16.04 -12.63 -7.12
C ASP A 9 -14.63 -12.08 -6.85
N PHE A 10 -14.00 -12.45 -5.73
CA PHE A 10 -12.62 -12.06 -5.42
C PHE A 10 -11.58 -12.97 -6.11
N LYS A 11 -12.01 -14.15 -6.58
CA LYS A 11 -11.10 -15.15 -7.16
C LYS A 11 -10.29 -14.63 -8.35
N PRO A 12 -10.85 -13.94 -9.35
CA PRO A 12 -10.09 -13.45 -10.49
C PRO A 12 -8.97 -12.48 -10.09
N LYS A 13 -9.26 -11.59 -9.13
CA LYS A 13 -8.27 -10.63 -8.63
C LYS A 13 -7.13 -11.33 -7.90
N LEU A 14 -7.45 -12.34 -7.07
CA LEU A 14 -6.47 -13.14 -6.35
C LEU A 14 -5.62 -13.97 -7.32
N GLN A 15 -6.22 -14.62 -8.31
CA GLN A 15 -5.50 -15.35 -9.35
C GLN A 15 -4.50 -14.45 -10.10
N THR A 16 -4.95 -13.26 -10.49
CA THR A 16 -4.06 -12.27 -11.13
C THR A 16 -2.91 -11.85 -10.21
N PHE A 17 -3.20 -11.65 -8.93
CA PHE A 17 -2.18 -11.33 -7.94
C PHE A 17 -1.15 -12.46 -7.81
N PHE A 18 -1.60 -13.69 -7.58
CA PHE A 18 -0.70 -14.84 -7.45
C PHE A 18 0.16 -15.06 -8.69
N LYS A 19 -0.42 -14.92 -9.88
CA LYS A 19 0.35 -14.99 -11.14
C LYS A 19 1.45 -13.92 -11.24
N ARG A 20 1.22 -12.72 -10.69
CA ARG A 20 2.21 -11.65 -10.69
C ARG A 20 3.36 -11.88 -9.72
N ILE A 21 3.10 -12.55 -8.61
CA ILE A 21 4.08 -12.74 -7.55
C ILE A 21 4.81 -14.10 -7.58
N GLU A 22 4.35 -15.07 -8.37
CA GLU A 22 4.89 -16.43 -8.37
C GLU A 22 6.40 -16.50 -8.66
N SER A 23 6.93 -15.60 -9.50
CA SER A 23 8.37 -15.53 -9.79
C SER A 23 9.19 -15.01 -8.60
N TYR A 24 8.59 -14.30 -7.67
CA TYR A 24 9.23 -13.75 -6.47
C TYR A 24 9.10 -14.65 -5.24
N ILE A 25 8.10 -15.54 -5.25
CA ILE A 25 7.84 -16.53 -4.20
C ILE A 25 7.52 -17.89 -4.83
N PRO A 26 8.48 -18.52 -5.56
CA PRO A 26 8.22 -19.73 -6.36
C PRO A 26 7.72 -20.93 -5.54
N TRP A 27 8.01 -20.98 -4.25
CA TRP A 27 7.53 -22.02 -3.33
C TRP A 27 6.01 -22.11 -3.29
N ILE A 28 5.29 -21.02 -3.63
CA ILE A 28 3.83 -20.98 -3.56
C ILE A 28 3.15 -21.99 -4.49
N GLN A 29 3.83 -22.40 -5.57
CA GLN A 29 3.31 -23.41 -6.52
C GLN A 29 3.11 -24.79 -5.89
N GLY A 30 3.83 -25.08 -4.81
CA GLY A 30 3.70 -26.34 -4.05
C GLY A 30 2.55 -26.35 -3.03
N TYR A 31 1.77 -25.29 -2.90
CA TYR A 31 0.76 -25.17 -1.85
C TYR A 31 -0.63 -24.87 -2.37
N GLN A 32 -1.63 -25.44 -1.70
CA GLN A 32 -3.02 -25.05 -1.84
C GLN A 32 -3.40 -24.11 -0.71
N LEU A 33 -3.84 -22.90 -1.05
CA LEU A 33 -4.14 -21.87 -0.07
C LEU A 33 -5.65 -21.68 0.13
N THR A 34 -6.07 -21.63 1.37
CA THR A 34 -7.40 -21.16 1.77
C THR A 34 -7.27 -19.79 2.41
N ILE A 35 -7.81 -18.75 1.77
CA ILE A 35 -7.75 -17.38 2.25
C ILE A 35 -9.04 -17.05 2.98
N LYS A 36 -8.93 -16.65 4.25
CA LYS A 36 -10.02 -16.15 5.06
C LYS A 36 -9.66 -14.75 5.53
N SER A 37 -10.52 -13.77 5.28
CA SER A 37 -10.30 -12.39 5.72
C SER A 37 -11.58 -11.73 6.19
N HIS A 38 -11.43 -10.68 6.99
CA HIS A 38 -12.49 -9.79 7.43
C HIS A 38 -11.94 -8.36 7.48
N ASN A 39 -12.84 -7.40 7.48
CA ASN A 39 -12.48 -6.01 7.68
C ASN A 39 -13.05 -5.50 9.01
N THR A 40 -12.34 -4.58 9.64
CA THR A 40 -12.83 -3.83 10.81
C THR A 40 -13.57 -2.55 10.42
N PHE A 41 -13.70 -2.30 9.11
CA PHE A 41 -14.34 -1.13 8.51
C PHE A 41 -15.14 -1.52 7.25
N PRO A 42 -16.11 -0.69 6.80
CA PRO A 42 -16.97 -1.03 5.66
C PRO A 42 -16.19 -1.30 4.38
N HIS A 43 -16.51 -2.42 3.70
CA HIS A 43 -15.92 -2.76 2.41
C HIS A 43 -16.49 -1.87 1.29
N SER A 44 -15.65 -1.50 0.34
CA SER A 44 -16.00 -0.69 -0.85
C SER A 44 -16.49 0.74 -0.57
N SER A 45 -16.32 1.25 0.63
CA SER A 45 -16.73 2.61 1.03
C SER A 45 -15.71 3.72 0.73
N GLY A 46 -14.67 3.44 -0.07
CA GLY A 46 -13.64 4.43 -0.40
C GLY A 46 -12.44 4.47 0.55
N ILE A 47 -12.45 3.69 1.62
CA ILE A 47 -11.42 3.67 2.69
C ILE A 47 -10.25 2.71 2.37
N ALA A 48 -9.92 2.52 1.10
CA ALA A 48 -8.78 1.71 0.65
C ALA A 48 -8.76 0.25 1.14
N SER A 49 -9.92 -0.42 1.30
CA SER A 49 -10.01 -1.83 1.72
C SER A 49 -9.17 -2.78 0.86
N SER A 50 -8.99 -2.47 -0.42
CA SER A 50 -8.11 -3.24 -1.32
C SER A 50 -6.64 -3.16 -0.92
N ALA A 51 -6.16 -2.00 -0.45
CA ALA A 51 -4.79 -1.82 0.00
C ALA A 51 -4.54 -2.60 1.30
N SER A 52 -5.44 -2.48 2.27
CA SER A 52 -5.39 -3.24 3.52
C SER A 52 -5.35 -4.75 3.27
N ALA A 53 -6.29 -5.27 2.44
CA ALA A 53 -6.35 -6.70 2.14
C ALA A 53 -5.08 -7.22 1.46
N MET A 54 -4.51 -6.48 0.49
CA MET A 54 -3.29 -6.93 -0.20
C MET A 54 -2.04 -6.81 0.67
N ALA A 55 -1.96 -5.81 1.53
CA ALA A 55 -0.88 -5.70 2.51
C ALA A 55 -0.93 -6.88 3.52
N SER A 56 -2.10 -7.15 4.08
CA SER A 56 -2.28 -8.28 5.01
C SER A 56 -1.94 -9.63 4.35
N LEU A 57 -2.40 -9.84 3.11
CA LEU A 57 -2.08 -11.07 2.37
C LEU A 57 -0.58 -11.19 2.10
N ALA A 58 0.09 -10.11 1.69
CA ALA A 58 1.53 -10.10 1.46
C ALA A 58 2.32 -10.40 2.75
N MET A 59 1.90 -9.83 3.87
CA MET A 59 2.51 -10.12 5.18
C MET A 59 2.36 -11.59 5.56
N CYS A 60 1.16 -12.19 5.38
CA CYS A 60 0.96 -13.62 5.62
C CYS A 60 1.84 -14.51 4.71
N LEU A 61 2.02 -14.14 3.45
CA LEU A 61 2.89 -14.86 2.53
C LEU A 61 4.36 -14.76 2.96
N MET A 62 4.79 -13.60 3.43
CA MET A 62 6.15 -13.42 3.96
C MET A 62 6.38 -14.17 5.26
N ASP A 63 5.38 -14.26 6.15
CA ASP A 63 5.45 -15.10 7.35
C ASP A 63 5.63 -16.57 7.00
N LEU A 64 4.96 -17.04 5.95
CA LEU A 64 5.15 -18.41 5.45
C LEU A 64 6.55 -18.58 4.85
N GLU A 65 7.00 -17.64 4.04
CA GLU A 65 8.34 -17.71 3.45
C GLU A 65 9.43 -17.71 4.53
N GLN A 66 9.29 -16.88 5.55
CA GLN A 66 10.25 -16.82 6.66
C GLN A 66 10.38 -18.17 7.40
N LYS A 67 9.30 -18.96 7.47
CA LYS A 67 9.32 -20.31 8.05
C LYS A 67 10.00 -21.32 7.13
N LEU A 68 10.02 -21.07 5.82
CA LEU A 68 10.64 -21.95 4.83
C LEU A 68 12.12 -21.62 4.61
N VAL A 69 12.49 -20.37 4.83
CA VAL A 69 13.85 -19.85 4.64
C VAL A 69 14.33 -19.31 5.98
N SER A 70 15.24 -20.02 6.64
CA SER A 70 15.89 -19.53 7.85
C SER A 70 16.71 -18.25 7.55
N ASP A 71 16.85 -17.37 8.54
CA ASP A 71 17.73 -16.20 8.53
C ASP A 71 17.30 -15.06 7.58
N MET A 72 15.99 -14.80 7.49
CA MET A 72 15.49 -13.64 6.76
C MET A 72 15.63 -12.36 7.59
N GLU A 73 16.40 -11.39 7.08
CA GLU A 73 16.56 -10.08 7.71
C GLU A 73 15.23 -9.32 7.80
N PRO A 74 14.88 -8.70 8.94
CA PRO A 74 13.62 -7.99 9.12
C PRO A 74 13.38 -6.89 8.09
N GLU A 75 14.43 -6.20 7.67
CA GLU A 75 14.33 -5.16 6.64
C GLU A 75 13.93 -5.75 5.29
N PHE A 76 14.57 -6.85 4.88
CA PHE A 76 14.23 -7.55 3.64
C PHE A 76 12.80 -8.09 3.67
N PHE A 77 12.37 -8.68 4.80
CA PHE A 77 10.99 -9.13 5.01
C PHE A 77 9.97 -8.03 4.68
N HIS A 78 10.13 -6.86 5.29
CA HIS A 78 9.19 -5.76 5.11
C HIS A 78 9.25 -5.12 3.72
N GLN A 79 10.45 -4.98 3.15
CA GLN A 79 10.61 -4.47 1.80
C GLN A 79 9.95 -5.40 0.78
N LYS A 80 10.17 -6.70 0.90
CA LYS A 80 9.54 -7.71 0.01
C LYS A 80 8.04 -7.77 0.22
N ALA A 81 7.54 -7.73 1.47
CA ALA A 81 6.11 -7.65 1.75
C ALA A 81 5.46 -6.44 1.08
N SER A 82 6.09 -5.27 1.22
CA SER A 82 5.64 -4.02 0.59
C SER A 82 5.63 -4.11 -0.94
N PHE A 83 6.66 -4.69 -1.52
CA PHE A 83 6.75 -4.94 -2.97
C PHE A 83 5.64 -5.88 -3.45
N LEU A 84 5.43 -7.01 -2.79
CA LEU A 84 4.37 -7.96 -3.14
C LEU A 84 2.98 -7.33 -3.00
N ALA A 85 2.72 -6.63 -1.90
CA ALA A 85 1.46 -5.91 -1.66
C ALA A 85 1.13 -4.95 -2.80
N ARG A 86 2.11 -4.18 -3.28
CA ARG A 86 1.99 -3.26 -4.40
C ARG A 86 1.52 -3.94 -5.69
N LEU A 87 1.97 -5.16 -5.96
CA LEU A 87 1.56 -5.92 -7.14
C LEU A 87 0.07 -6.32 -7.12
N GLY A 88 -0.53 -6.36 -5.94
CA GLY A 88 -1.96 -6.61 -5.76
C GLY A 88 -2.82 -5.34 -5.76
N SER A 89 -2.30 -4.28 -5.15
CA SER A 89 -2.92 -2.95 -5.11
C SER A 89 -1.82 -1.90 -4.88
N GLY A 90 -1.63 -0.98 -5.80
CA GLY A 90 -0.48 -0.06 -5.81
C GLY A 90 -0.21 0.59 -4.45
N SER A 91 -1.24 1.22 -3.86
CA SER A 91 -1.13 1.90 -2.56
C SER A 91 -0.88 0.96 -1.38
N ALA A 92 -1.07 -0.35 -1.53
CA ALA A 92 -0.82 -1.35 -0.48
C ALA A 92 0.64 -1.39 -0.03
N ALA A 93 1.58 -0.95 -0.89
CA ALA A 93 2.98 -0.79 -0.49
C ALA A 93 3.14 -0.02 0.81
N ARG A 94 2.30 0.98 1.06
CA ARG A 94 2.34 1.87 2.23
C ARG A 94 1.67 1.30 3.48
N SER A 95 0.97 0.17 3.35
CA SER A 95 0.15 -0.41 4.44
C SER A 95 0.84 -1.58 5.15
N VAL A 96 2.12 -1.84 4.86
CA VAL A 96 2.91 -2.93 5.45
C VAL A 96 3.59 -2.51 6.74
N GLN A 97 4.09 -1.29 6.79
CA GLN A 97 4.74 -0.70 7.97
C GLN A 97 4.07 0.64 8.30
N GLY A 98 4.04 0.96 9.57
CA GLY A 98 3.49 2.23 10.04
C GLY A 98 4.39 2.91 11.04
N PRO A 99 4.00 4.06 11.62
CA PRO A 99 2.77 4.83 11.36
C PRO A 99 2.83 5.68 10.08
N VAL A 100 4.01 6.12 9.64
CA VAL A 100 4.20 6.93 8.43
C VAL A 100 5.21 6.24 7.53
N THR A 101 4.88 6.16 6.24
CA THR A 101 5.72 5.53 5.22
C THR A 101 5.95 6.45 4.03
N LEU A 102 7.11 6.34 3.42
CA LEU A 102 7.48 6.99 2.17
C LEU A 102 7.51 5.98 1.04
N TRP A 103 6.75 6.23 -0.03
CA TRP A 103 6.78 5.43 -1.25
C TRP A 103 6.98 6.34 -2.47
N GLY A 104 7.97 6.02 -3.24
CA GLY A 104 8.44 6.78 -4.40
C GLY A 104 9.88 7.24 -4.22
N VAL A 105 10.63 7.31 -5.32
CA VAL A 105 12.00 7.84 -5.30
C VAL A 105 11.99 9.29 -4.84
N ASN A 106 12.83 9.60 -3.86
CA ASN A 106 12.98 10.93 -3.30
C ASN A 106 14.47 11.27 -3.16
N LYS A 107 14.87 12.45 -3.58
CA LYS A 107 16.28 12.88 -3.56
C LYS A 107 16.84 13.07 -2.14
N ILE A 108 15.98 13.29 -1.17
CA ILE A 108 16.34 13.56 0.23
C ILE A 108 16.50 12.24 1.02
N GLN A 109 15.77 11.20 0.58
CA GLN A 109 15.77 9.87 1.20
C GLN A 109 16.39 8.83 0.27
N ASN A 110 17.69 8.61 0.39
CA ASN A 110 18.47 7.72 -0.47
C ASN A 110 17.97 6.25 -0.47
N ARG A 111 17.23 5.84 0.58
CA ARG A 111 16.64 4.48 0.67
C ARG A 111 15.26 4.39 0.03
N SER A 112 14.71 5.51 -0.44
CA SER A 112 13.37 5.55 -1.06
C SER A 112 13.34 4.80 -2.39
N SER A 113 12.21 4.18 -2.70
CA SER A 113 12.06 3.32 -3.87
C SER A 113 10.68 3.45 -4.49
N ASN A 114 10.60 3.25 -5.81
CA ASN A 114 9.32 3.06 -6.51
C ASN A 114 8.78 1.63 -6.34
N LEU A 115 9.61 0.69 -5.87
CA LEU A 115 9.25 -0.72 -5.77
C LEU A 115 8.55 -1.08 -4.46
N TYR A 116 8.94 -0.43 -3.36
CA TYR A 116 8.41 -0.66 -2.02
C TYR A 116 8.40 0.64 -1.21
N ALA A 117 7.60 0.70 -0.17
CA ALA A 117 7.61 1.79 0.79
C ALA A 117 8.61 1.52 1.91
N ILE A 118 9.13 2.58 2.50
CA ILE A 118 10.03 2.54 3.66
C ILE A 118 9.41 3.29 4.84
N PRO A 119 9.76 2.94 6.10
CA PRO A 119 9.35 3.73 7.25
C PRO A 119 9.91 5.15 7.18
N PHE A 120 9.06 6.12 7.46
CA PHE A 120 9.44 7.52 7.63
C PHE A 120 9.35 7.99 9.09
N GLY A 121 8.75 7.17 9.95
CA GLY A 121 8.54 7.50 11.37
C GLY A 121 9.78 7.99 12.12
N PRO A 122 10.98 7.38 11.95
CA PRO A 122 12.21 7.85 12.61
C PRO A 122 12.64 9.27 12.24
N ASP A 123 12.28 9.74 11.06
CA ASP A 123 12.59 11.07 10.56
C ASP A 123 11.45 12.09 10.79
N LEU A 124 10.34 11.63 11.35
CA LEU A 124 9.14 12.44 11.55
C LEU A 124 9.31 13.37 12.77
N HIS A 125 9.08 14.67 12.58
CA HIS A 125 9.05 15.61 13.71
C HIS A 125 7.90 15.25 14.68
N PRO A 126 8.11 15.30 15.99
CA PRO A 126 7.13 14.90 17.01
C PRO A 126 5.75 15.59 16.91
N VAL A 127 5.70 16.79 16.32
CA VAL A 127 4.42 17.51 16.13
C VAL A 127 3.40 16.73 15.31
N PHE A 128 3.86 15.83 14.42
CA PHE A 128 2.99 14.96 13.62
C PHE A 128 2.64 13.64 14.29
N SER A 129 3.17 13.34 15.48
CA SER A 129 2.89 12.07 16.18
C SER A 129 1.44 11.93 16.64
N THR A 130 0.72 13.04 16.79
CA THR A 130 -0.68 13.09 17.17
C THR A 130 -1.64 13.36 16.01
N TYR A 131 -1.12 13.34 14.79
CA TYR A 131 -1.95 13.53 13.58
C TYR A 131 -3.02 12.45 13.49
N GLN A 132 -4.26 12.85 13.23
CA GLN A 132 -5.41 11.96 13.11
C GLN A 132 -6.13 12.21 11.79
N ASP A 133 -6.51 11.13 11.13
CA ASP A 133 -7.35 11.16 9.94
C ASP A 133 -8.76 10.69 10.31
N THR A 134 -9.74 11.57 10.19
CA THR A 134 -11.14 11.27 10.47
C THR A 134 -11.92 11.11 9.19
N ILE A 135 -12.44 9.90 8.96
CA ILE A 135 -13.21 9.59 7.76
C ILE A 135 -14.70 9.80 8.03
N LEU A 136 -15.30 10.73 7.30
CA LEU A 136 -16.74 10.98 7.32
C LEU A 136 -17.43 10.12 6.24
N LEU A 137 -18.20 9.13 6.67
CA LEU A 137 -18.97 8.26 5.76
C LEU A 137 -20.31 8.92 5.45
N VAL A 138 -20.39 9.66 4.36
CA VAL A 138 -21.63 10.29 3.88
C VAL A 138 -22.58 9.24 3.32
N ASP A 139 -22.05 8.24 2.61
CA ASP A 139 -22.81 7.11 2.09
C ASP A 139 -22.05 5.80 2.35
N LYS A 140 -22.74 4.82 2.92
CA LYS A 140 -22.23 3.47 3.19
C LYS A 140 -22.41 2.51 2.01
N GLY A 141 -23.01 2.99 0.92
CA GLY A 141 -23.25 2.21 -0.30
C GLY A 141 -21.97 1.85 -1.06
N THR A 142 -22.14 0.98 -2.04
CA THR A 142 -21.04 0.60 -2.93
C THR A 142 -20.85 1.68 -3.99
N LYS A 143 -19.63 2.20 -4.13
CA LYS A 143 -19.32 3.21 -5.14
C LYS A 143 -19.55 2.69 -6.56
N ALA A 144 -20.12 3.53 -7.43
CA ALA A 144 -20.46 3.19 -8.80
C ALA A 144 -19.23 2.92 -9.69
N VAL A 145 -18.11 3.60 -9.44
CA VAL A 145 -16.88 3.46 -10.23
C VAL A 145 -15.75 2.90 -9.37
N SER A 146 -15.11 1.83 -9.82
CA SER A 146 -13.98 1.25 -9.13
C SER A 146 -12.73 2.15 -9.19
N SER A 147 -11.85 2.07 -8.18
CA SER A 147 -10.58 2.79 -8.21
C SER A 147 -9.70 2.40 -9.40
N SER A 148 -9.76 1.14 -9.83
CA SER A 148 -9.00 0.67 -11.00
C SER A 148 -9.45 1.36 -12.28
N GLN A 149 -10.77 1.56 -12.48
CA GLN A 149 -11.30 2.33 -13.62
C GLN A 149 -10.87 3.80 -13.55
N GLY A 150 -10.95 4.43 -12.35
CA GLY A 150 -10.47 5.79 -12.16
C GLY A 150 -8.98 5.96 -12.51
N HIS A 151 -8.13 5.02 -12.10
CA HIS A 151 -6.71 5.05 -12.43
C HIS A 151 -6.44 4.87 -13.94
N GLN A 152 -7.25 4.08 -14.65
CA GLN A 152 -7.11 3.90 -16.09
C GLN A 152 -7.34 5.20 -16.87
N LEU A 153 -8.15 6.14 -16.37
CA LEU A 153 -8.36 7.44 -16.99
C LEU A 153 -7.09 8.29 -17.07
N MET A 154 -6.07 7.99 -16.26
CA MET A 154 -4.77 8.66 -16.34
C MET A 154 -3.91 8.19 -17.51
N HIS A 155 -4.18 7.02 -18.09
CA HIS A 155 -3.47 6.55 -19.26
C HIS A 155 -3.79 7.44 -20.46
N GLN A 156 -2.76 7.98 -21.08
CA GLN A 156 -2.86 8.91 -22.23
C GLN A 156 -3.58 10.26 -21.92
N HIS A 157 -3.80 10.55 -20.63
CA HIS A 157 -4.36 11.84 -20.27
C HIS A 157 -3.34 12.97 -20.56
N PRO A 158 -3.72 14.06 -21.24
CA PRO A 158 -2.79 15.10 -21.70
C PRO A 158 -2.00 15.75 -20.56
N PHE A 159 -2.53 15.81 -19.36
CA PHE A 159 -1.86 16.37 -18.17
C PHE A 159 -1.19 15.34 -17.27
N ALA A 160 -1.15 14.04 -17.63
CA ALA A 160 -0.62 12.99 -16.76
C ALA A 160 0.85 13.21 -16.39
N SER A 161 1.71 13.56 -17.36
CA SER A 161 3.13 13.82 -17.13
C SER A 161 3.36 14.99 -16.18
N GLN A 162 2.64 16.09 -16.36
CA GLN A 162 2.75 17.25 -15.48
C GLN A 162 2.25 16.94 -14.06
N ARG A 163 1.19 16.14 -13.94
CA ARG A 163 0.69 15.69 -12.64
C ARG A 163 1.70 14.82 -11.90
N PHE A 164 2.44 13.97 -12.60
CA PHE A 164 3.49 13.15 -11.99
C PHE A 164 4.69 14.00 -11.54
N LEU A 165 5.10 14.99 -12.33
CA LEU A 165 6.15 15.93 -11.92
C LEU A 165 5.74 16.73 -10.68
N GLN A 166 4.52 17.24 -10.66
CA GLN A 166 3.95 17.96 -9.50
C GLN A 166 3.93 17.04 -8.25
N ALA A 167 3.49 15.80 -8.40
CA ALA A 167 3.45 14.85 -7.28
C ALA A 167 4.85 14.57 -6.71
N GLY A 168 5.86 14.47 -7.58
CA GLY A 168 7.26 14.32 -7.15
C GLY A 168 7.77 15.54 -6.37
N ALA A 169 7.51 16.75 -6.88
CA ALA A 169 7.90 18.00 -6.22
C ALA A 169 7.20 18.14 -4.84
N ASN A 170 5.90 17.85 -4.79
CA ASN A 170 5.15 17.89 -3.52
C ASN A 170 5.68 16.86 -2.53
N LEU A 171 6.06 15.67 -2.98
CA LEU A 171 6.65 14.65 -2.11
C LEU A 171 8.00 15.12 -1.53
N GLU A 172 8.86 15.74 -2.35
CA GLU A 172 10.13 16.30 -1.87
C GLU A 172 9.89 17.41 -0.82
N ALA A 173 8.93 18.30 -1.07
CA ALA A 173 8.55 19.35 -0.11
C ALA A 173 8.00 18.76 1.20
N LEU A 174 7.08 17.79 1.11
CA LEU A 174 6.48 17.13 2.28
C LEU A 174 7.54 16.45 3.17
N VAL A 175 8.53 15.79 2.57
CA VAL A 175 9.62 15.16 3.35
C VAL A 175 10.36 16.20 4.18
N GLN A 176 10.68 17.37 3.63
CA GLN A 176 11.35 18.45 4.38
C GLN A 176 10.44 19.03 5.46
N ILE A 177 9.20 19.34 5.11
CA ILE A 177 8.19 19.92 6.01
C ILE A 177 7.96 18.99 7.21
N MET A 178 7.79 17.70 6.97
CA MET A 178 7.53 16.73 8.04
C MET A 178 8.75 16.48 8.93
N LYS A 179 9.96 16.61 8.40
CA LYS A 179 11.19 16.58 9.20
C LYS A 179 11.35 17.85 10.06
N ALA A 180 11.02 19.00 9.49
CA ALA A 180 11.15 20.30 10.18
C ALA A 180 10.03 20.56 11.20
N GLY A 181 8.88 19.90 11.09
CA GLY A 181 7.73 20.17 11.94
C GLY A 181 6.94 21.41 11.54
N ASP A 182 7.06 21.85 10.28
CA ASP A 182 6.41 23.07 9.77
C ASP A 182 4.94 22.79 9.41
N LEU A 183 4.03 23.02 10.38
CA LEU A 183 2.59 22.83 10.19
C LEU A 183 1.99 23.81 9.20
N GLU A 184 2.49 25.05 9.15
CA GLU A 184 1.99 26.08 8.23
C GLU A 184 2.28 25.71 6.77
N ALA A 185 3.50 25.23 6.50
CA ALA A 185 3.85 24.73 5.18
C ALA A 185 3.09 23.42 4.85
N PHE A 186 2.87 22.53 5.85
CA PHE A 186 2.12 21.28 5.68
C PHE A 186 0.68 21.54 5.20
N ILE A 187 0.01 22.56 5.73
CA ILE A 187 -1.37 22.91 5.35
C ILE A 187 -1.44 23.45 3.91
N LYS A 188 -0.34 24.00 3.39
CA LYS A 188 -0.30 24.64 2.06
C LYS A 188 0.03 23.68 0.90
N VAL A 189 0.55 22.47 1.19
CA VAL A 189 0.90 21.46 0.19
C VAL A 189 -0.29 20.56 -0.11
#